data_df006d3bf6e3877d47ede0dc8f1e1f0c
#
_entry.id   df006d3bf6e3877d47ede0dc8f1e1f0c
#
_cell.length_a   1.000
_cell.length_b   1.000
_cell.length_c   1.000
_cell.angle_alpha   90.00
_cell.angle_beta   90.00
_cell.angle_gamma   90.00
#
_symmetry.space_group_name_H-M   'P 1'
#
loop_
_entity.id
_entity.type
_entity.pdbx_description
1 polymer ?
#
loop_
_entity_poly.entity_id
_entity_poly.type
_entity_poly.pdbx_seq_one_letter_code
_entity_poly.pdbx_strand_id
1 'polypeptide(L)'
;MKLRLAHYRNRFSMFRTYYALSAGLVKGDGIDVAVVTVPDPPSRELEEVLIRGDVDLANVYLPNFFERRLDGAPIIGLCTEWKSTGKGNGLFVRCDEMHCPGDMKGCRIATHQGRHAIHNYLLKNAYAVDTTGLKWMASPQETLLDVLRRGDADAAVLIDQFFHHGEQADDVVCLYTDGDAWTLLTGFDEMIKHMVAANEPLIRQNPALRGALLDAFRESFAYSERNMDEVADVFIATYGGDREALLASARYPRMEFTFTDNERRLAQREMEMFVEVGRLPRTAPVENFFAV
;
A
#
# COMPACT_ATOMS: atom_id res chain seq x y z
N MET A 1 -2.48 16.35 23.65
CA MET A 1 -1.11 15.89 23.23
C MET A 1 -0.93 16.25 21.77
N LYS A 2 0.22 16.79 21.38
CA LYS A 2 0.52 17.07 19.95
C LYS A 2 1.40 15.96 19.41
N LEU A 3 0.97 15.34 18.29
CA LEU A 3 1.66 14.22 17.63
C LEU A 3 1.92 14.57 16.17
N ARG A 4 2.99 14.00 15.61
CA ARG A 4 3.36 14.14 14.20
C ARG A 4 3.14 12.81 13.50
N LEU A 5 2.37 12.82 12.41
CA LEU A 5 2.12 11.64 11.56
C LEU A 5 2.70 11.87 10.17
N ALA A 6 3.55 10.94 9.72
CA ALA A 6 4.11 10.99 8.37
C ALA A 6 3.38 10.06 7.39
N HIS A 7 3.15 10.58 6.17
CA HIS A 7 2.66 9.78 5.03
C HIS A 7 3.23 10.31 3.70
N TYR A 8 3.08 9.53 2.62
CA TYR A 8 3.48 9.97 1.28
C TYR A 8 2.53 11.03 0.71
N ARG A 9 3.09 12.15 0.22
CA ARG A 9 2.31 13.33 -0.18
C ARG A 9 1.45 13.14 -1.42
N ASN A 10 1.92 12.38 -2.41
CA ASN A 10 1.32 12.23 -3.74
C ASN A 10 0.50 10.93 -3.90
N ARG A 11 0.07 10.34 -2.79
CA ARG A 11 -0.84 9.19 -2.76
C ARG A 11 -2.23 9.64 -2.36
N PHE A 12 -3.17 9.67 -3.30
CA PHE A 12 -4.53 10.13 -3.02
C PHE A 12 -5.23 9.30 -1.92
N SER A 13 -5.04 7.98 -1.93
CA SER A 13 -5.58 7.11 -0.88
C SER A 13 -5.13 7.49 0.53
N MET A 14 -3.85 7.84 0.70
CA MET A 14 -3.31 8.29 1.99
C MET A 14 -3.70 9.73 2.30
N PHE A 15 -3.67 10.62 1.30
CA PHE A 15 -4.07 12.00 1.45
C PHE A 15 -5.50 12.09 1.99
N ARG A 16 -6.47 11.41 1.37
CA ARG A 16 -7.87 11.42 1.80
C ARG A 16 -8.06 10.87 3.21
N THR A 17 -7.23 9.90 3.64
CA THR A 17 -7.29 9.35 4.99
C THR A 17 -7.02 10.40 6.05
N TYR A 18 -6.03 11.25 5.83
CA TYR A 18 -5.56 12.20 6.84
C TYR A 18 -5.95 13.66 6.54
N TYR A 19 -6.69 13.91 5.45
CA TYR A 19 -7.04 15.25 5.01
C TYR A 19 -7.75 16.06 6.11
N ALA A 20 -8.80 15.52 6.70
CA ALA A 20 -9.60 16.26 7.67
C ALA A 20 -8.83 16.55 8.98
N LEU A 21 -7.93 15.65 9.39
CA LEU A 21 -6.99 15.91 10.49
C LEU A 21 -6.00 17.01 10.12
N SER A 22 -5.41 16.94 8.94
CA SER A 22 -4.45 17.93 8.44
C SER A 22 -5.05 19.33 8.30
N ALA A 23 -6.30 19.38 7.85
CA ALA A 23 -7.05 20.64 7.69
C ALA A 23 -7.67 21.16 9.01
N GLY A 24 -7.54 20.42 10.11
CA GLY A 24 -8.13 20.79 11.41
C GLY A 24 -9.66 20.69 11.47
N LEU A 25 -10.28 19.99 10.51
CA LEU A 25 -11.73 19.78 10.40
C LEU A 25 -12.22 18.69 11.36
N VAL A 26 -11.34 17.77 11.71
CA VAL A 26 -11.56 16.72 12.72
C VAL A 26 -10.49 16.85 13.79
N LYS A 27 -10.87 16.65 15.04
CA LYS A 27 -9.97 16.67 16.20
C LYS A 27 -10.17 15.38 16.97
N GLY A 28 -9.09 14.67 17.25
CA GLY A 28 -9.12 13.56 18.19
C GLY A 28 -9.37 14.06 19.62
N ASP A 29 -9.91 13.20 20.47
CA ASP A 29 -10.24 13.50 21.85
C ASP A 29 -8.94 13.80 22.66
N GLY A 30 -8.65 15.08 22.89
CA GLY A 30 -7.42 15.53 23.54
C GLY A 30 -6.12 15.34 22.73
N ILE A 31 -6.22 14.97 21.43
CA ILE A 31 -5.08 14.71 20.55
C ILE A 31 -5.09 15.70 19.38
N ASP A 32 -3.96 16.33 19.14
CA ASP A 32 -3.69 17.19 17.98
C ASP A 32 -2.68 16.45 17.09
N VAL A 33 -3.09 16.05 15.89
CA VAL A 33 -2.23 15.33 14.93
C VAL A 33 -1.78 16.27 13.82
N ALA A 34 -0.52 16.64 13.85
CA ALA A 34 0.12 17.37 12.76
C ALA A 34 0.57 16.39 11.67
N VAL A 35 -0.02 16.48 10.50
CA VAL A 35 0.32 15.63 9.36
C VAL A 35 1.54 16.18 8.63
N VAL A 36 2.55 15.33 8.46
CA VAL A 36 3.81 15.62 7.77
C VAL A 36 3.86 14.78 6.50
N THR A 37 4.00 15.42 5.35
CA THR A 37 4.09 14.70 4.09
C THR A 37 5.54 14.54 3.65
N VAL A 38 5.90 13.35 3.19
CA VAL A 38 7.22 13.07 2.61
C VAL A 38 7.06 12.75 1.12
N PRO A 39 8.09 13.03 0.28
CA PRO A 39 8.06 12.62 -1.12
C PRO A 39 7.95 11.10 -1.26
N ASP A 40 7.20 10.63 -2.26
CA ASP A 40 7.17 9.23 -2.69
C ASP A 40 8.27 9.02 -3.74
N PRO A 41 9.02 8.01 -3.73
CA PRO A 41 9.93 7.28 -2.88
C PRO A 41 11.35 7.87 -2.82
N PRO A 42 12.21 7.26 -2.06
CA PRO A 42 12.41 5.83 -1.85
C PRO A 42 11.68 5.30 -0.61
N SER A 43 11.14 4.12 -0.76
CA SER A 43 10.13 3.45 0.04
C SER A 43 10.42 3.15 1.52
N ARG A 44 11.56 3.56 2.07
CA ARG A 44 11.93 3.29 3.47
C ARG A 44 11.96 4.55 4.33
N GLU A 45 11.67 5.69 3.77
CA GLU A 45 11.85 6.96 4.48
C GLU A 45 10.83 7.13 5.63
N LEU A 46 9.61 6.59 5.48
CA LEU A 46 8.59 6.65 6.53
C LEU A 46 8.98 5.85 7.78
N GLU A 47 9.51 4.66 7.61
CA GLU A 47 10.02 3.86 8.71
C GLU A 47 11.24 4.52 9.36
N GLU A 48 12.14 5.08 8.56
CA GLU A 48 13.34 5.74 9.06
C GLU A 48 13.03 7.00 9.88
N VAL A 49 12.15 7.88 9.41
CA VAL A 49 11.76 9.08 10.17
C VAL A 49 11.02 8.71 11.47
N LEU A 50 10.25 7.62 11.48
CA LEU A 50 9.61 7.10 12.69
C LEU A 50 10.64 6.54 13.67
N ILE A 51 11.59 5.73 13.20
CA ILE A 51 12.65 5.12 14.04
C ILE A 51 13.55 6.19 14.67
N ARG A 52 13.89 7.24 13.91
CA ARG A 52 14.68 8.36 14.43
C ARG A 52 13.92 9.26 15.42
N GLY A 53 12.59 9.13 15.52
CA GLY A 53 11.73 10.00 16.33
C GLY A 53 11.47 11.38 15.71
N ASP A 54 11.72 11.55 14.41
CA ASP A 54 11.36 12.78 13.68
C ASP A 54 9.85 12.93 13.61
N VAL A 55 9.11 11.83 13.68
CA VAL A 55 7.64 11.75 13.81
C VAL A 55 7.25 10.73 14.87
N ASP A 56 6.01 10.81 15.34
CA ASP A 56 5.48 9.94 16.40
C ASP A 56 4.70 8.74 15.81
N LEU A 57 4.17 8.94 14.59
CA LEU A 57 3.35 7.99 13.84
C LEU A 57 3.77 8.02 12.37
N ALA A 58 3.63 6.89 11.67
CA ALA A 58 3.81 6.85 10.22
C ALA A 58 2.90 5.82 9.57
N ASN A 59 2.42 6.14 8.36
CA ASN A 59 1.84 5.14 7.47
C ASN A 59 2.98 4.36 6.80
N VAL A 60 3.09 3.08 7.08
CA VAL A 60 4.23 2.27 6.65
C VAL A 60 3.80 1.09 5.79
N TYR A 61 4.67 0.67 4.88
CA TYR A 61 4.46 -0.52 4.07
C TYR A 61 4.70 -1.79 4.91
N LEU A 62 3.76 -2.73 4.92
CA LEU A 62 3.78 -3.88 5.83
C LEU A 62 5.10 -4.69 5.79
N PRO A 63 5.70 -5.06 4.63
CA PRO A 63 6.97 -5.80 4.63
C PRO A 63 8.14 -5.03 5.25
N ASN A 64 8.20 -3.71 5.04
CA ASN A 64 9.23 -2.88 5.65
C ASN A 64 9.06 -2.83 7.17
N PHE A 65 7.83 -2.70 7.65
CA PHE A 65 7.53 -2.75 9.08
C PHE A 65 8.00 -4.07 9.70
N PHE A 66 7.70 -5.21 9.08
CA PHE A 66 8.17 -6.51 9.57
C PHE A 66 9.68 -6.60 9.61
N GLU A 67 10.37 -6.16 8.54
CA GLU A 67 11.84 -6.12 8.49
C GLU A 67 12.40 -5.34 9.69
N ARG A 68 11.91 -4.11 9.92
CA ARG A 68 12.37 -3.27 11.02
C ARG A 68 12.05 -3.85 12.41
N ARG A 69 10.89 -4.46 12.58
CA ARG A 69 10.53 -5.14 13.84
C ARG A 69 11.41 -6.35 14.13
N LEU A 70 11.73 -7.15 13.11
CA LEU A 70 12.64 -8.29 13.22
C LEU A 70 14.08 -7.85 13.55
N ASP A 71 14.48 -6.67 13.10
CA ASP A 71 15.75 -6.02 13.43
C ASP A 71 15.74 -5.32 14.82
N GLY A 72 14.62 -5.36 15.55
CA GLY A 72 14.50 -4.80 16.89
C GLY A 72 14.20 -3.31 16.95
N ALA A 73 13.74 -2.69 15.85
CA ALA A 73 13.35 -1.28 15.86
C ALA A 73 12.22 -1.00 16.87
N PRO A 74 12.28 0.10 17.64
CA PRO A 74 11.32 0.44 18.69
C PRO A 74 10.04 1.07 18.13
N ILE A 75 9.42 0.43 17.13
CA ILE A 75 8.16 0.83 16.51
C ILE A 75 7.11 -0.26 16.72
N ILE A 76 5.84 0.09 16.80
CA ILE A 76 4.74 -0.85 17.02
C ILE A 76 3.58 -0.54 16.07
N GLY A 77 2.94 -1.57 15.51
CA GLY A 77 1.75 -1.42 14.69
C GLY A 77 0.53 -1.06 15.51
N LEU A 78 -0.26 -0.09 15.05
CA LEU A 78 -1.52 0.28 15.69
C LEU A 78 -2.71 -0.43 15.06
N CYS A 79 -2.74 -0.48 13.73
CA CYS A 79 -3.81 -1.06 12.93
C CYS A 79 -3.32 -1.29 11.50
N THR A 80 -4.03 -2.15 10.76
CA THR A 80 -3.99 -2.11 9.29
C THR A 80 -4.73 -0.87 8.82
N GLU A 81 -4.42 -0.39 7.62
CA GLU A 81 -5.08 0.77 7.04
C GLU A 81 -5.54 0.49 5.62
N TRP A 82 -4.62 0.17 4.74
CA TRP A 82 -4.87 -0.02 3.32
C TRP A 82 -4.68 -1.49 2.91
N LYS A 83 -5.78 -2.11 2.43
CA LYS A 83 -5.79 -3.49 1.97
C LYS A 83 -6.12 -3.53 0.48
N SER A 84 -5.31 -4.25 -0.29
CA SER A 84 -5.59 -4.54 -1.70
C SER A 84 -6.66 -5.62 -1.79
N THR A 85 -7.63 -5.39 -2.65
CA THR A 85 -8.67 -6.35 -3.01
C THR A 85 -8.46 -6.82 -4.46
N GLY A 86 -9.50 -7.30 -5.14
CA GLY A 86 -9.41 -7.71 -6.55
C GLY A 86 -9.12 -6.60 -7.57
N LYS A 87 -8.95 -5.32 -7.14
CA LYS A 87 -8.67 -4.19 -8.03
C LYS A 87 -7.60 -3.23 -7.47
N GLY A 88 -7.08 -2.38 -8.36
CA GLY A 88 -6.19 -1.28 -8.02
C GLY A 88 -4.70 -1.60 -8.02
N ASN A 89 -4.31 -2.84 -8.27
CA ASN A 89 -2.93 -3.25 -8.48
C ASN A 89 -2.90 -4.49 -9.35
N GLY A 90 -2.37 -4.39 -10.56
CA GLY A 90 -2.41 -5.50 -11.51
C GLY A 90 -1.32 -5.43 -12.56
N LEU A 91 -1.14 -6.56 -13.24
CA LEU A 91 -0.21 -6.72 -14.34
C LEU A 91 -0.95 -6.57 -15.66
N PHE A 92 -0.55 -5.59 -16.45
CA PHE A 92 -1.12 -5.25 -17.75
C PHE A 92 -0.17 -5.64 -18.88
N VAL A 93 -0.76 -6.03 -20.01
CA VAL A 93 -0.07 -6.38 -21.27
C VAL A 93 -0.81 -5.74 -22.44
N ARG A 94 -0.17 -5.68 -23.63
CA ARG A 94 -0.87 -5.30 -24.86
C ARG A 94 -1.88 -6.39 -25.26
N CYS A 95 -3.05 -5.98 -25.77
CA CYS A 95 -4.17 -6.88 -26.07
C CYS A 95 -3.86 -7.97 -27.10
N ASP A 96 -2.90 -7.73 -27.99
CA ASP A 96 -2.55 -8.59 -29.11
C ASP A 96 -1.42 -9.60 -28.83
N GLU A 97 -0.78 -9.54 -27.66
CA GLU A 97 0.45 -10.30 -27.41
C GLU A 97 0.31 -11.44 -26.40
N MET A 98 -0.43 -11.21 -25.33
CA MET A 98 -0.56 -12.20 -24.25
C MET A 98 -2.00 -12.30 -23.77
N HIS A 99 -2.46 -13.51 -23.48
CA HIS A 99 -3.83 -13.78 -23.08
C HIS A 99 -3.96 -14.42 -21.69
N CYS A 100 -2.87 -14.93 -21.15
CA CYS A 100 -2.86 -15.50 -19.80
C CYS A 100 -1.48 -15.35 -19.13
N PRO A 101 -1.40 -15.45 -17.80
CA PRO A 101 -0.12 -15.38 -17.08
C PRO A 101 0.92 -16.42 -17.53
N GLY A 102 0.48 -17.58 -18.06
CA GLY A 102 1.37 -18.63 -18.57
C GLY A 102 2.24 -18.20 -19.77
N ASP A 103 1.83 -17.17 -20.50
CA ASP A 103 2.55 -16.66 -21.69
C ASP A 103 3.78 -15.81 -21.31
N MET A 104 3.99 -15.52 -20.02
CA MET A 104 4.98 -14.54 -19.56
C MET A 104 6.43 -15.03 -19.53
N LYS A 105 6.74 -16.21 -19.99
CA LYS A 105 8.10 -16.76 -19.95
C LYS A 105 9.11 -15.83 -20.66
N GLY A 106 10.11 -15.35 -19.92
CA GLY A 106 11.18 -14.51 -20.44
C GLY A 106 10.82 -13.05 -20.69
N CYS A 107 9.61 -12.62 -20.33
CA CYS A 107 9.13 -11.26 -20.55
C CYS A 107 9.90 -10.21 -19.76
N ARG A 108 9.92 -9.00 -20.33
CA ARG A 108 10.35 -7.77 -19.67
C ARG A 108 9.15 -7.14 -18.96
N ILE A 109 9.26 -6.91 -17.66
CA ILE A 109 8.17 -6.38 -16.85
C ILE A 109 8.59 -5.05 -16.25
N ALA A 110 7.92 -3.98 -16.63
CA ALA A 110 8.12 -2.67 -16.02
C ALA A 110 7.30 -2.54 -14.71
N THR A 111 7.93 -2.03 -13.67
CA THR A 111 7.29 -1.85 -12.36
C THR A 111 7.84 -0.65 -11.63
N HIS A 112 7.02 -0.07 -10.76
CA HIS A 112 7.49 0.88 -9.77
C HIS A 112 8.22 0.15 -8.66
N GLN A 113 9.34 0.66 -8.24
CA GLN A 113 10.34 0.15 -7.28
C GLN A 113 9.95 -1.01 -6.35
N GLY A 114 10.75 -2.09 -6.38
CA GLY A 114 10.78 -3.13 -5.33
C GLY A 114 9.60 -4.10 -5.28
N ARG A 115 8.62 -4.00 -6.18
CA ARG A 115 7.43 -4.86 -6.19
C ARG A 115 7.62 -6.22 -6.87
N HIS A 116 8.74 -6.44 -7.51
CA HIS A 116 9.01 -7.68 -8.26
C HIS A 116 8.93 -8.95 -7.40
N ALA A 117 9.32 -8.92 -6.13
CA ALA A 117 9.30 -10.10 -5.27
C ALA A 117 7.86 -10.65 -5.07
N ILE A 118 6.89 -9.76 -4.82
CA ILE A 118 5.48 -10.14 -4.65
C ILE A 118 4.94 -10.72 -5.96
N HIS A 119 5.14 -10.02 -7.08
CA HIS A 119 4.65 -10.50 -8.38
C HIS A 119 5.33 -11.78 -8.82
N ASN A 120 6.63 -11.97 -8.57
CA ASN A 120 7.30 -13.25 -8.79
C ASN A 120 6.64 -14.37 -7.98
N TYR A 121 6.32 -14.13 -6.72
CA TYR A 121 5.65 -15.10 -5.87
C TYR A 121 4.27 -15.47 -6.41
N LEU A 122 3.45 -14.48 -6.75
CA LEU A 122 2.10 -14.69 -7.26
C LEU A 122 2.11 -15.40 -8.61
N LEU A 123 2.95 -14.98 -9.56
CA LEU A 123 3.09 -15.64 -10.86
C LEU A 123 3.50 -17.10 -10.72
N LYS A 124 4.50 -17.38 -9.89
CA LYS A 124 4.99 -18.74 -9.65
C LYS A 124 3.95 -19.62 -8.96
N ASN A 125 3.32 -19.16 -7.89
CA ASN A 125 2.54 -20.02 -7.01
C ASN A 125 1.05 -20.05 -7.37
N ALA A 126 0.46 -18.93 -7.85
CA ALA A 126 -0.93 -18.90 -8.27
C ALA A 126 -1.14 -19.38 -9.72
N TYR A 127 -0.16 -19.13 -10.60
CA TYR A 127 -0.29 -19.39 -12.04
C TYR A 127 0.75 -20.38 -12.61
N ALA A 128 1.61 -20.95 -11.78
CA ALA A 128 2.66 -21.90 -12.15
C ALA A 128 3.64 -21.38 -13.24
N VAL A 129 3.86 -20.06 -13.29
CA VAL A 129 4.77 -19.44 -14.26
C VAL A 129 6.22 -19.70 -13.86
N ASP A 130 7.07 -20.07 -14.83
CA ASP A 130 8.52 -20.08 -14.63
C ASP A 130 9.06 -18.63 -14.59
N THR A 131 9.33 -18.13 -13.40
CA THR A 131 9.78 -16.75 -13.17
C THR A 131 11.29 -16.54 -13.35
N THR A 132 12.08 -17.60 -13.61
CA THR A 132 13.55 -17.52 -13.66
C THR A 132 14.07 -16.68 -14.83
N GLY A 133 13.30 -16.58 -15.91
CA GLY A 133 13.64 -15.79 -17.10
C GLY A 133 13.06 -14.38 -17.14
N LEU A 134 12.24 -13.99 -16.17
CA LEU A 134 11.61 -12.67 -16.15
C LEU A 134 12.63 -11.56 -15.92
N LYS A 135 12.50 -10.45 -16.65
CA LYS A 135 13.39 -9.29 -16.60
C LYS A 135 12.63 -8.10 -16.02
N TRP A 136 12.90 -7.78 -14.76
CA TRP A 136 12.25 -6.66 -14.08
C TRP A 136 12.97 -5.34 -14.36
N MET A 137 12.19 -4.32 -14.74
CA MET A 137 12.65 -2.98 -15.08
C MET A 137 11.99 -1.97 -14.14
N ALA A 138 12.80 -1.16 -13.46
CA ALA A 138 12.27 -0.05 -12.66
C ALA A 138 11.92 1.13 -13.58
N SER A 139 10.72 1.66 -13.46
CA SER A 139 10.26 2.86 -14.18
C SER A 139 9.35 3.68 -13.28
N PRO A 140 9.33 5.03 -13.43
CA PRO A 140 8.36 5.87 -12.74
C PRO A 140 6.93 5.43 -13.06
N GLN A 141 6.05 5.49 -12.08
CA GLN A 141 4.70 4.93 -12.21
C GLN A 141 3.89 5.62 -13.31
N GLU A 142 4.04 6.92 -13.46
CA GLU A 142 3.39 7.75 -14.48
C GLU A 142 3.81 7.40 -15.92
N THR A 143 4.93 6.70 -16.10
CA THR A 143 5.44 6.31 -17.43
C THR A 143 5.17 4.85 -17.79
N LEU A 144 4.68 4.03 -16.85
CA LEU A 144 4.57 2.58 -17.04
C LEU A 144 3.65 2.18 -18.21
N LEU A 145 2.51 2.87 -18.36
CA LEU A 145 1.59 2.61 -19.45
C LEU A 145 2.21 2.95 -20.82
N ASP A 146 2.96 4.06 -20.90
CA ASP A 146 3.66 4.45 -22.13
C ASP A 146 4.83 3.52 -22.45
N VAL A 147 5.56 3.04 -21.43
CA VAL A 147 6.62 2.03 -21.58
C VAL A 147 6.04 0.74 -22.19
N LEU A 148 4.85 0.31 -21.72
CA LEU A 148 4.15 -0.84 -22.26
C LEU A 148 3.71 -0.62 -23.71
N ARG A 149 3.10 0.53 -24.01
CA ARG A 149 2.61 0.88 -25.37
C ARG A 149 3.72 0.96 -26.41
N ARG A 150 4.89 1.48 -26.04
CA ARG A 150 6.05 1.56 -26.94
C ARG A 150 6.74 0.20 -27.18
N GLY A 151 6.37 -0.85 -26.41
CA GLY A 151 7.05 -2.14 -26.47
C GLY A 151 8.43 -2.14 -25.79
N ASP A 152 8.74 -1.14 -24.96
CA ASP A 152 9.96 -1.14 -24.15
C ASP A 152 9.91 -2.21 -23.07
N ALA A 153 8.70 -2.57 -22.62
CA ALA A 153 8.39 -3.73 -21.79
C ALA A 153 7.25 -4.55 -22.42
N ASP A 154 7.19 -5.84 -22.09
CA ASP A 154 6.17 -6.76 -22.56
C ASP A 154 4.95 -6.76 -21.62
N ALA A 155 5.18 -6.38 -20.35
CA ALA A 155 4.15 -6.17 -19.33
C ALA A 155 4.50 -5.00 -18.41
N ALA A 156 3.49 -4.44 -17.74
CA ALA A 156 3.66 -3.38 -16.75
C ALA A 156 2.76 -3.59 -15.53
N VAL A 157 3.28 -3.32 -14.33
CA VAL A 157 2.50 -3.33 -13.08
C VAL A 157 1.92 -1.95 -12.84
N LEU A 158 0.62 -1.78 -13.06
CA LEU A 158 -0.08 -0.53 -12.82
C LEU A 158 -0.78 -0.55 -11.46
N ILE A 159 -0.78 0.60 -10.76
CA ILE A 159 -1.39 0.75 -9.44
C ILE A 159 -2.19 2.04 -9.33
N ASP A 160 -3.15 2.07 -8.41
CA ASP A 160 -3.96 3.25 -8.07
C ASP A 160 -4.62 3.88 -9.31
N GLN A 161 -4.48 5.18 -9.54
CA GLN A 161 -5.01 5.89 -10.70
C GLN A 161 -4.48 5.37 -12.05
N PHE A 162 -3.26 4.84 -12.07
CA PHE A 162 -2.67 4.28 -13.31
C PHE A 162 -3.26 2.91 -13.65
N PHE A 163 -3.70 2.15 -12.65
CA PHE A 163 -4.51 0.96 -12.85
C PHE A 163 -5.83 1.33 -13.56
N HIS A 164 -6.50 2.39 -13.11
CA HIS A 164 -7.70 2.89 -13.77
C HIS A 164 -7.44 3.30 -15.23
N HIS A 165 -6.35 4.04 -15.51
CA HIS A 165 -5.98 4.38 -16.88
C HIS A 165 -5.77 3.13 -17.75
N GLY A 166 -5.18 2.07 -17.19
CA GLY A 166 -5.04 0.78 -17.87
C GLY A 166 -6.39 0.08 -18.12
N GLU A 167 -7.32 0.14 -17.16
CA GLU A 167 -8.68 -0.43 -17.33
C GLU A 167 -9.50 0.31 -18.41
N GLN A 168 -9.26 1.60 -18.61
CA GLN A 168 -9.96 2.43 -19.61
C GLN A 168 -9.31 2.40 -21.00
N ALA A 169 -8.14 1.80 -21.13
CA ALA A 169 -7.40 1.76 -22.39
C ALA A 169 -7.79 0.55 -23.23
N ASP A 170 -8.09 0.77 -24.52
CA ASP A 170 -8.52 -0.29 -25.44
C ASP A 170 -7.34 -1.16 -25.96
N ASP A 171 -6.11 -0.68 -25.77
CA ASP A 171 -4.88 -1.27 -26.32
C ASP A 171 -4.12 -2.17 -25.33
N VAL A 172 -4.58 -2.22 -24.08
CA VAL A 172 -3.99 -3.05 -23.01
C VAL A 172 -5.06 -3.82 -22.26
N VAL A 173 -4.66 -4.91 -21.62
CA VAL A 173 -5.54 -5.75 -20.80
C VAL A 173 -4.85 -6.13 -19.50
N CYS A 174 -5.59 -6.17 -18.40
CA CYS A 174 -5.12 -6.69 -17.12
C CYS A 174 -5.11 -8.22 -17.16
N LEU A 175 -3.95 -8.85 -17.06
CA LEU A 175 -3.83 -10.32 -17.00
C LEU A 175 -4.23 -10.87 -15.64
N TYR A 176 -3.88 -10.19 -14.57
CA TYR A 176 -4.31 -10.51 -13.21
C TYR A 176 -4.13 -9.31 -12.28
N THR A 177 -4.88 -9.30 -11.19
CA THR A 177 -4.62 -8.39 -10.07
C THR A 177 -3.88 -9.13 -8.95
N ASP A 178 -3.13 -8.41 -8.13
CA ASP A 178 -2.45 -9.03 -6.99
C ASP A 178 -3.44 -9.57 -5.94
N GLY A 179 -4.59 -8.91 -5.78
CA GLY A 179 -5.65 -9.38 -4.88
C GLY A 179 -6.28 -10.69 -5.36
N ASP A 180 -6.63 -10.81 -6.67
CA ASP A 180 -7.22 -12.05 -7.21
C ASP A 180 -6.22 -13.20 -7.15
N ALA A 181 -4.95 -12.95 -7.50
CA ALA A 181 -3.89 -13.95 -7.40
C ALA A 181 -3.66 -14.41 -5.95
N TRP A 182 -3.72 -13.47 -5.00
CA TRP A 182 -3.62 -13.76 -3.59
C TRP A 182 -4.80 -14.59 -3.08
N THR A 183 -6.03 -14.23 -3.48
CA THR A 183 -7.24 -14.97 -3.14
C THR A 183 -7.19 -16.40 -3.67
N LEU A 184 -6.79 -16.57 -4.92
CA LEU A 184 -6.61 -17.88 -5.55
C LEU A 184 -5.62 -18.76 -4.75
N LEU A 185 -4.53 -18.16 -4.27
CA LEU A 185 -3.45 -18.87 -3.60
C LEU A 185 -3.75 -19.20 -2.13
N THR A 186 -4.44 -18.30 -1.42
CA THR A 186 -4.54 -18.36 0.05
C THR A 186 -5.96 -18.50 0.58
N GLY A 187 -6.96 -18.18 -0.24
CA GLY A 187 -8.37 -18.08 0.19
C GLY A 187 -8.71 -16.77 0.94
N PHE A 188 -7.73 -15.88 1.20
CA PHE A 188 -8.03 -14.54 1.72
C PHE A 188 -8.43 -13.63 0.58
N ASP A 189 -9.48 -12.81 0.78
CA ASP A 189 -10.04 -11.90 -0.21
C ASP A 189 -9.34 -10.52 -0.25
N GLU A 190 -8.30 -10.34 0.56
CA GLU A 190 -7.54 -9.10 0.67
C GLU A 190 -6.08 -9.35 1.05
N MET A 191 -5.22 -8.37 0.78
CA MET A 191 -3.80 -8.36 1.14
C MET A 191 -3.47 -7.02 1.81
N ILE A 192 -2.81 -7.04 2.96
CA ILE A 192 -2.42 -5.82 3.66
C ILE A 192 -1.25 -5.14 2.93
N LYS A 193 -1.43 -3.90 2.55
CA LYS A 193 -0.36 -3.11 1.91
C LYS A 193 0.26 -2.13 2.88
N HIS A 194 -0.57 -1.38 3.59
CA HIS A 194 -0.12 -0.36 4.52
C HIS A 194 -0.81 -0.49 5.87
N MET A 195 -0.11 0.03 6.86
CA MET A 195 -0.55 0.06 8.24
C MET A 195 -0.07 1.35 8.91
N VAL A 196 -0.68 1.71 10.03
CA VAL A 196 -0.18 2.79 10.87
C VAL A 196 0.73 2.19 11.93
N ALA A 197 1.97 2.66 11.98
CA ALA A 197 2.91 2.35 13.04
C ALA A 197 3.18 3.58 13.91
N ALA A 198 3.57 3.34 15.15
CA ALA A 198 3.91 4.35 16.13
C ALA A 198 5.25 4.05 16.79
N ASN A 199 5.83 5.07 17.43
CA ASN A 199 6.93 4.88 18.37
C ASN A 199 6.45 4.01 19.54
N GLU A 200 7.08 2.85 19.76
CA GLU A 200 6.62 1.85 20.74
C GLU A 200 6.63 2.39 22.19
N PRO A 201 7.66 3.09 22.69
CA PRO A 201 7.64 3.73 24.00
C PRO A 201 6.46 4.66 24.21
N LEU A 202 6.07 5.46 23.20
CA LEU A 202 4.93 6.38 23.29
C LEU A 202 3.63 5.64 23.60
N ILE A 203 3.37 4.55 22.89
CA ILE A 203 2.14 3.75 23.05
C ILE A 203 2.15 2.98 24.37
N ARG A 204 3.29 2.38 24.74
CA ARG A 204 3.41 1.65 26.02
C ARG A 204 3.21 2.55 27.25
N GLN A 205 3.68 3.79 27.18
CA GLN A 205 3.47 4.79 28.26
C GLN A 205 2.05 5.35 28.29
N ASN A 206 1.32 5.29 27.17
CA ASN A 206 -0.01 5.84 27.01
C ASN A 206 -0.97 4.84 26.35
N PRO A 207 -1.38 3.75 27.02
CA PRO A 207 -2.17 2.67 26.37
C PRO A 207 -3.50 3.16 25.77
N ALA A 208 -4.15 4.16 26.39
CA ALA A 208 -5.40 4.73 25.88
C ALA A 208 -5.22 5.51 24.56
N LEU A 209 -3.98 5.92 24.24
CA LEU A 209 -3.69 6.72 23.05
C LEU A 209 -4.03 5.97 21.75
N ARG A 210 -3.83 4.65 21.71
CA ARG A 210 -4.19 3.82 20.54
C ARG A 210 -5.66 3.99 20.16
N GLY A 211 -6.58 3.82 21.12
CA GLY A 211 -8.02 3.94 20.86
C GLY A 211 -8.38 5.32 20.30
N ALA A 212 -7.93 6.37 20.97
CA ALA A 212 -8.19 7.75 20.55
C ALA A 212 -7.62 8.08 19.16
N LEU A 213 -6.44 7.53 18.80
CA LEU A 213 -5.87 7.68 17.46
C LEU A 213 -6.70 6.97 16.38
N LEU A 214 -7.11 5.72 16.65
CA LEU A 214 -7.94 4.97 15.71
C LEU A 214 -9.27 5.66 15.44
N ASP A 215 -9.89 6.23 16.46
CA ASP A 215 -11.15 6.96 16.33
C ASP A 215 -10.95 8.26 15.53
N ALA A 216 -9.86 9.00 15.76
CA ALA A 216 -9.51 10.18 14.98
C ALA A 216 -9.25 9.84 13.48
N PHE A 217 -8.57 8.73 13.18
CA PHE A 217 -8.34 8.30 11.80
C PHE A 217 -9.65 7.88 11.11
N ARG A 218 -10.51 7.13 11.80
CA ARG A 218 -11.83 6.76 11.28
C ARG A 218 -12.70 7.97 10.99
N GLU A 219 -12.70 8.95 11.88
CA GLU A 219 -13.47 10.18 11.71
C GLU A 219 -12.94 11.01 10.53
N SER A 220 -11.60 11.15 10.40
CA SER A 220 -10.97 11.84 9.28
C SER A 220 -11.29 11.16 7.95
N PHE A 221 -11.19 9.84 7.90
CA PHE A 221 -11.53 9.06 6.71
C PHE A 221 -13.02 9.19 6.36
N ALA A 222 -13.91 9.06 7.35
CA ALA A 222 -15.36 9.22 7.16
C ALA A 222 -15.74 10.63 6.71
N TYR A 223 -15.04 11.67 7.13
CA TYR A 223 -15.19 13.03 6.58
C TYR A 223 -14.87 13.03 5.08
N SER A 224 -13.73 12.49 4.71
CA SER A 224 -13.29 12.44 3.30
C SER A 224 -14.22 11.63 2.41
N GLU A 225 -14.78 10.51 2.91
CA GLU A 225 -15.78 9.73 2.17
C GLU A 225 -17.06 10.53 1.88
N ARG A 226 -17.50 11.38 2.83
CA ARG A 226 -18.67 12.24 2.63
C ARG A 226 -18.39 13.46 1.75
N ASN A 227 -17.15 13.88 1.63
CA ASN A 227 -16.72 15.11 0.93
C ASN A 227 -15.67 14.79 -0.14
N MET A 228 -15.79 13.64 -0.81
CA MET A 228 -14.76 13.11 -1.72
C MET A 228 -14.40 14.08 -2.85
N ASP A 229 -15.38 14.80 -3.38
CA ASP A 229 -15.19 15.79 -4.44
C ASP A 229 -14.30 16.96 -3.97
N GLU A 230 -14.58 17.51 -2.80
CA GLU A 230 -13.76 18.55 -2.19
C GLU A 230 -12.32 18.08 -1.95
N VAL A 231 -12.18 16.87 -1.38
CA VAL A 231 -10.87 16.29 -1.09
C VAL A 231 -10.05 16.06 -2.37
N ALA A 232 -10.71 15.59 -3.44
CA ALA A 232 -10.06 15.42 -4.74
C ALA A 232 -9.64 16.76 -5.34
N ASP A 233 -10.48 17.79 -5.27
CA ASP A 233 -10.16 19.13 -5.78
C ASP A 233 -8.95 19.74 -5.05
N VAL A 234 -8.88 19.60 -3.71
CA VAL A 234 -7.72 20.05 -2.92
C VAL A 234 -6.46 19.26 -3.27
N PHE A 235 -6.58 17.95 -3.45
CA PHE A 235 -5.44 17.12 -3.87
C PHE A 235 -4.92 17.55 -5.24
N ILE A 236 -5.80 17.72 -6.23
CA ILE A 236 -5.45 18.14 -7.60
C ILE A 236 -4.79 19.52 -7.61
N ALA A 237 -5.34 20.46 -6.86
CA ALA A 237 -4.77 21.81 -6.73
C ALA A 237 -3.34 21.79 -6.16
N THR A 238 -3.02 20.79 -5.32
CA THR A 238 -1.73 20.67 -4.65
C THR A 238 -0.71 19.84 -5.42
N TYR A 239 -1.14 18.71 -6.00
CA TYR A 239 -0.27 17.67 -6.57
C TYR A 239 -0.54 17.38 -8.05
N GLY A 240 -1.62 17.93 -8.61
CA GLY A 240 -2.09 17.58 -9.95
C GLY A 240 -2.80 16.21 -9.97
N GLY A 241 -3.13 15.76 -11.17
CA GLY A 241 -3.74 14.45 -11.40
C GLY A 241 -5.04 14.54 -12.18
N ASP A 242 -5.49 13.39 -12.65
CA ASP A 242 -6.77 13.21 -13.33
C ASP A 242 -7.87 12.94 -12.29
N ARG A 243 -8.88 13.81 -12.24
CA ARG A 243 -9.95 13.75 -11.25
C ARG A 243 -10.74 12.45 -11.32
N GLU A 244 -11.08 12.00 -12.53
CA GLU A 244 -11.84 10.76 -12.74
C GLU A 244 -11.06 9.54 -12.23
N ALA A 245 -9.79 9.44 -12.63
CA ALA A 245 -8.90 8.36 -12.20
C ALA A 245 -8.64 8.37 -10.68
N LEU A 246 -8.51 9.55 -10.07
CA LEU A 246 -8.36 9.68 -8.61
C LEU A 246 -9.61 9.18 -7.87
N LEU A 247 -10.80 9.62 -8.29
CA LEU A 247 -12.07 9.21 -7.69
C LEU A 247 -12.36 7.72 -7.90
N ALA A 248 -12.03 7.17 -9.06
CA ALA A 248 -12.14 5.74 -9.32
C ALA A 248 -11.18 4.93 -8.44
N SER A 249 -9.89 5.33 -8.40
CA SER A 249 -8.85 4.64 -7.62
C SER A 249 -9.12 4.66 -6.11
N ALA A 250 -9.80 5.67 -5.61
CA ALA A 250 -10.20 5.76 -4.21
C ALA A 250 -11.09 4.58 -3.76
N ARG A 251 -11.77 3.91 -4.67
CA ARG A 251 -12.68 2.79 -4.40
C ARG A 251 -12.02 1.42 -4.44
N TYR A 252 -10.78 1.32 -4.93
CA TYR A 252 -10.10 0.04 -5.07
C TYR A 252 -9.64 -0.55 -3.74
N PRO A 253 -8.95 0.20 -2.86
CA PRO A 253 -8.53 -0.36 -1.59
C PRO A 253 -9.67 -0.42 -0.58
N ARG A 254 -9.68 -1.44 0.25
CA ARG A 254 -10.44 -1.44 1.49
C ARG A 254 -9.64 -0.68 2.54
N MET A 255 -10.21 0.41 3.04
CA MET A 255 -9.61 1.25 4.06
C MET A 255 -10.27 0.96 5.42
N GLU A 256 -9.53 0.35 6.33
CA GLU A 256 -10.03 -0.03 7.67
C GLU A 256 -8.93 0.16 8.70
N PHE A 257 -9.28 0.80 9.82
CA PHE A 257 -8.36 1.03 10.93
C PHE A 257 -8.62 -0.01 12.01
N THR A 258 -8.22 -1.26 11.73
CA THR A 258 -8.49 -2.44 12.57
C THR A 258 -7.24 -3.31 12.71
N PHE A 259 -7.21 -4.13 13.75
CA PHE A 259 -6.30 -5.26 13.87
C PHE A 259 -7.02 -6.35 14.68
N THR A 260 -7.93 -7.04 14.01
CA THR A 260 -8.73 -8.15 14.55
C THR A 260 -8.01 -9.49 14.35
N ASP A 261 -8.62 -10.57 14.75
CA ASP A 261 -8.10 -11.93 14.52
C ASP A 261 -7.97 -12.27 13.03
N ASN A 262 -8.79 -11.64 12.17
CA ASN A 262 -8.67 -11.81 10.71
C ASN A 262 -7.40 -11.15 10.18
N GLU A 263 -7.18 -9.87 10.50
CA GLU A 263 -5.95 -9.16 10.11
C GLU A 263 -4.71 -9.81 10.70
N ARG A 264 -4.79 -10.38 11.91
CA ARG A 264 -3.67 -11.11 12.52
C ARG A 264 -3.30 -12.34 11.71
N ARG A 265 -4.29 -13.15 11.30
CA ARG A 265 -4.05 -14.34 10.46
C ARG A 265 -3.53 -13.95 9.08
N LEU A 266 -4.10 -12.91 8.48
CA LEU A 266 -3.67 -12.40 7.18
C LEU A 266 -2.23 -11.88 7.25
N ALA A 267 -1.89 -11.03 8.22
CA ALA A 267 -0.55 -10.51 8.43
C ALA A 267 0.49 -11.62 8.68
N GLN A 268 0.10 -12.67 9.44
CA GLN A 268 0.95 -13.83 9.66
C GLN A 268 1.22 -14.58 8.34
N ARG A 269 0.18 -14.81 7.53
CA ARG A 269 0.35 -15.48 6.22
C ARG A 269 1.19 -14.65 5.25
N GLU A 270 1.02 -13.33 5.26
CA GLU A 270 1.88 -12.43 4.45
C GLU A 270 3.34 -12.44 4.93
N MET A 271 3.58 -12.48 6.24
CA MET A 271 4.95 -12.62 6.77
C MET A 271 5.61 -13.91 6.29
N GLU A 272 4.90 -15.04 6.29
CA GLU A 272 5.37 -16.32 5.76
C GLU A 272 5.73 -16.20 4.27
N MET A 273 4.86 -15.59 3.47
CA MET A 273 5.14 -15.31 2.05
C MET A 273 6.43 -14.48 1.88
N PHE A 274 6.62 -13.44 2.70
CA PHE A 274 7.83 -12.61 2.61
C PHE A 274 9.10 -13.36 3.00
N VAL A 275 9.02 -14.38 3.85
CA VAL A 275 10.13 -15.32 4.10
C VAL A 275 10.36 -16.25 2.91
N GLU A 276 9.29 -16.81 2.33
CA GLU A 276 9.37 -17.68 1.15
C GLU A 276 10.03 -16.99 -0.06
N VAL A 277 9.81 -15.67 -0.23
CA VAL A 277 10.46 -14.88 -1.31
C VAL A 277 11.84 -14.32 -0.91
N GLY A 278 12.34 -14.65 0.26
CA GLY A 278 13.65 -14.18 0.75
C GLY A 278 13.71 -12.70 1.14
N ARG A 279 12.54 -12.06 1.33
CA ARG A 279 12.44 -10.66 1.77
C ARG A 279 12.69 -10.52 3.27
N LEU A 280 12.21 -11.48 4.05
CA LEU A 280 12.41 -11.54 5.49
C LEU A 280 13.30 -12.75 5.85
N PRO A 281 14.13 -12.65 6.88
CA PRO A 281 15.04 -13.74 7.27
C PRO A 281 14.31 -14.88 8.01
N ARG A 282 13.18 -14.59 8.65
CA ARG A 282 12.40 -15.53 9.47
C ARG A 282 11.00 -15.02 9.74
N THR A 283 10.12 -15.90 10.18
CA THR A 283 8.83 -15.54 10.76
C THR A 283 8.95 -15.24 12.27
N ALA A 284 7.94 -14.56 12.80
CA ALA A 284 7.70 -14.38 14.23
C ALA A 284 6.18 -14.25 14.45
N PRO A 285 5.68 -14.45 15.69
CA PRO A 285 4.27 -14.21 16.00
C PRO A 285 3.94 -12.73 15.80
N VAL A 286 3.01 -12.42 14.88
CA VAL A 286 2.70 -11.02 14.51
C VAL A 286 2.08 -10.23 15.64
N GLU A 287 1.43 -10.88 16.61
CA GLU A 287 0.87 -10.26 17.80
C GLU A 287 1.93 -9.51 18.64
N ASN A 288 3.19 -9.91 18.54
CA ASN A 288 4.30 -9.23 19.21
C ASN A 288 4.68 -7.89 18.55
N PHE A 289 4.15 -7.63 17.37
CA PHE A 289 4.48 -6.44 16.56
C PHE A 289 3.39 -5.38 16.61
N PHE A 290 2.20 -5.73 17.10
CA PHE A 290 1.06 -4.84 17.17
C PHE A 290 0.65 -4.54 18.61
N ALA A 291 0.22 -3.30 18.85
CA ALA A 291 -0.45 -2.93 20.09
C ALA A 291 -1.87 -3.51 20.08
N VAL A 292 -2.18 -4.36 21.05
CA VAL A 292 -3.50 -5.01 21.22
C VAL A 292 -4.24 -4.34 22.36
#